data_59e1abfd949f443e70cf47fcf2a3cd7e
#
_entry.id   59e1abfd949f443e70cf47fcf2a3cd7e
#
_cell.length_a   1.000
_cell.length_b   1.000
_cell.length_c   1.000
_cell.angle_alpha   90.00
_cell.angle_beta   90.00
_cell.angle_gamma   90.00
#
_symmetry.space_group_name_H-M   'P 1'
#
loop_
_entity.id
_entity.type
_entity.pdbx_description
1 polymer ?
#
loop_
_entity_poly.entity_id
_entity_poly.type
_entity_poly.pdbx_seq_one_letter_code
_entity_poly.pdbx_strand_id
1 'polypeptide(L)'
;KSLMEKIKIIQPYQAGGKDVKNVIAPAALENNPAYLKLGDKFVKTLFLFTYPRYLSSGWFSSIINLPNLLDISIFTHPVDTALALKSLRRKTTQIEAQLMEREEKGLVREPMLETAFQDIESLRDTLQQAREKMFNVGVYISIQADSLEELSKTEETINSLFESQLAYAKPALFQQIEGFTSVLPLAQDKLLINTPLNSGPASSLFPFVSMDLTSEEGILYGINRHNNTLVIFDRFSLENANSVVFAKAGAGKSYASKLEILR
;
A
#
# COMPACT_ATOMS: atom_id res chain seq x y z
N LYS A 1 -33.01 -23.38 1.43
CA LYS A 1 -32.43 -23.12 0.08
C LYS A 1 -31.01 -22.68 0.29
N SER A 2 -30.09 -23.49 -0.23
CA SER A 2 -28.67 -23.57 0.04
C SER A 2 -27.93 -22.31 -0.41
N LEU A 3 -26.93 -21.90 0.38
CA LEU A 3 -25.95 -20.87 0.07
C LEU A 3 -25.11 -21.17 -1.20
N MET A 4 -25.22 -22.37 -1.75
CA MET A 4 -24.52 -22.81 -2.95
C MET A 4 -25.07 -22.26 -4.28
N GLU A 5 -26.20 -21.56 -4.30
CA GLU A 5 -26.83 -21.08 -5.55
C GLU A 5 -26.35 -19.71 -6.04
N LYS A 6 -25.33 -19.13 -5.43
CA LYS A 6 -24.77 -17.82 -5.85
C LYS A 6 -23.39 -17.88 -6.51
N ILE A 7 -22.86 -19.06 -6.80
CA ILE A 7 -21.68 -19.15 -7.66
C ILE A 7 -22.16 -18.94 -9.09
N LYS A 8 -22.10 -17.71 -9.56
CA LYS A 8 -22.29 -17.40 -10.98
C LYS A 8 -21.02 -17.88 -11.70
N ILE A 9 -21.01 -19.15 -12.11
CA ILE A 9 -20.03 -19.64 -13.08
C ILE A 9 -20.29 -18.83 -14.36
N ILE A 10 -19.44 -17.86 -14.64
CA ILE A 10 -19.42 -17.20 -15.94
C ILE A 10 -19.06 -18.29 -16.93
N GLN A 11 -19.98 -18.59 -17.86
CA GLN A 11 -19.84 -19.70 -18.81
C GLN A 11 -18.48 -19.70 -19.48
N PRO A 12 -17.86 -20.88 -19.69
CA PRO A 12 -16.59 -20.97 -20.39
C PRO A 12 -16.76 -20.33 -21.78
N TYR A 13 -15.84 -19.42 -22.10
CA TYR A 13 -15.80 -18.67 -23.34
C TYR A 13 -15.77 -19.64 -24.53
N GLN A 14 -16.77 -19.61 -25.41
CA GLN A 14 -16.78 -20.41 -26.63
C GLN A 14 -15.73 -19.86 -27.58
N ALA A 15 -14.72 -20.66 -27.87
CA ALA A 15 -13.66 -20.37 -28.85
C ALA A 15 -14.21 -20.27 -30.26
N GLY A 16 -14.58 -19.06 -30.67
CA GLY A 16 -15.07 -18.75 -31.99
C GLY A 16 -14.48 -17.45 -32.52
N GLY A 17 -13.20 -17.48 -32.90
CA GLY A 17 -12.51 -16.34 -33.50
C GLY A 17 -11.17 -16.07 -32.84
N LYS A 18 -10.13 -15.88 -33.64
CA LYS A 18 -8.78 -15.49 -33.18
C LYS A 18 -8.77 -14.00 -32.80
N ASP A 19 -9.58 -13.59 -31.83
CA ASP A 19 -9.51 -12.24 -31.27
C ASP A 19 -8.37 -12.22 -30.25
N VAL A 20 -7.58 -11.16 -30.27
CA VAL A 20 -6.48 -10.92 -29.30
C VAL A 20 -6.99 -11.02 -27.85
N LYS A 21 -8.21 -10.63 -27.60
CA LYS A 21 -8.87 -10.77 -26.28
C LYS A 21 -8.91 -12.21 -25.78
N ASN A 22 -9.10 -13.18 -26.69
CA ASN A 22 -9.18 -14.61 -26.35
C ASN A 22 -7.82 -15.22 -26.00
N VAL A 23 -6.73 -14.57 -26.45
CA VAL A 23 -5.36 -14.99 -26.15
C VAL A 23 -4.89 -14.41 -24.81
N ILE A 24 -5.37 -13.22 -24.47
CA ILE A 24 -4.94 -12.48 -23.26
C ILE A 24 -5.83 -12.82 -22.05
N ALA A 25 -7.10 -13.13 -22.28
CA ALA A 25 -8.05 -13.43 -21.21
C ALA A 25 -7.66 -14.71 -20.46
N PRO A 26 -7.79 -14.75 -19.14
CA PRO A 26 -7.60 -15.97 -18.37
C PRO A 26 -8.61 -17.04 -18.83
N ALA A 27 -8.21 -18.32 -18.80
CA ALA A 27 -9.02 -19.43 -19.24
C ALA A 27 -10.35 -19.56 -18.48
N ALA A 28 -10.37 -19.15 -17.23
CA ALA A 28 -11.56 -19.11 -16.37
C ALA A 28 -11.42 -18.01 -15.31
N LEU A 29 -12.55 -17.42 -14.93
CA LEU A 29 -12.69 -16.53 -13.78
C LEU A 29 -13.74 -17.11 -12.85
N GLU A 30 -13.33 -17.46 -11.63
CA GLU A 30 -14.23 -17.85 -10.55
C GLU A 30 -14.25 -16.73 -9.49
N ASN A 31 -15.43 -16.23 -9.18
CA ASN A 31 -15.62 -15.20 -8.18
C ASN A 31 -16.12 -15.79 -6.86
N ASN A 32 -15.22 -15.84 -5.87
CA ASN A 32 -15.54 -16.21 -4.51
C ASN A 32 -15.63 -14.95 -3.64
N PRO A 33 -16.49 -14.90 -2.59
CA PRO A 33 -16.55 -13.76 -1.68
C PRO A 33 -15.23 -13.32 -1.07
N ALA A 34 -14.27 -14.22 -0.89
CA ALA A 34 -13.01 -13.97 -0.22
C ALA A 34 -11.79 -13.91 -1.16
N TYR A 35 -11.92 -14.38 -2.40
CA TYR A 35 -10.83 -14.40 -3.39
C TYR A 35 -11.39 -14.55 -4.80
N LEU A 36 -10.55 -14.31 -5.80
CA LEU A 36 -10.80 -14.68 -7.20
C LEU A 36 -9.89 -15.85 -7.57
N LYS A 37 -10.37 -16.71 -8.47
CA LYS A 37 -9.52 -17.68 -9.14
C LYS A 37 -9.45 -17.34 -10.62
N LEU A 38 -8.24 -17.07 -11.12
CA LEU A 38 -7.92 -16.69 -12.48
C LEU A 38 -7.11 -17.82 -13.11
N GLY A 39 -7.78 -18.71 -13.85
CA GLY A 39 -7.14 -19.93 -14.32
C GLY A 39 -6.66 -20.78 -13.14
N ASP A 40 -5.36 -20.96 -13.02
CA ASP A 40 -4.74 -21.75 -11.94
C ASP A 40 -4.28 -20.89 -10.75
N LYS A 41 -4.36 -19.57 -10.85
CA LYS A 41 -3.90 -18.64 -9.80
C LYS A 41 -5.05 -18.19 -8.91
N PHE A 42 -4.75 -18.02 -7.63
CA PHE A 42 -5.64 -17.40 -6.65
C PHE A 42 -5.23 -15.96 -6.44
N VAL A 43 -6.22 -15.07 -6.40
CA VAL A 43 -6.01 -13.62 -6.25
C VAL A 43 -6.89 -13.10 -5.13
N LYS A 44 -6.33 -12.31 -4.25
CA LYS A 44 -7.06 -11.62 -3.17
C LYS A 44 -6.67 -10.16 -3.13
N THR A 45 -7.65 -9.29 -3.07
CA THR A 45 -7.41 -7.86 -2.92
C THR A 45 -7.68 -7.43 -1.49
N LEU A 46 -6.70 -6.73 -0.92
CA LEU A 46 -6.79 -6.04 0.37
C LEU A 46 -6.92 -4.54 0.11
N PHE A 47 -7.50 -3.83 1.04
CA PHE A 47 -7.51 -2.37 1.08
C PHE A 47 -7.04 -1.86 2.44
N LEU A 48 -6.30 -0.77 2.41
CA LEU A 48 -5.86 -0.09 3.63
C LEU A 48 -6.96 0.86 4.10
N PHE A 49 -7.41 0.72 5.36
CA PHE A 49 -8.51 1.52 5.88
C PHE A 49 -8.13 2.38 7.09
N THR A 50 -6.99 2.07 7.73
CA THR A 50 -6.47 2.85 8.84
C THR A 50 -4.99 3.10 8.64
N TYR A 51 -4.56 4.33 8.89
CA TYR A 51 -3.19 4.78 8.78
C TYR A 51 -2.65 5.17 10.16
N PRO A 52 -1.36 5.04 10.41
CA PRO A 52 -0.75 5.56 11.64
C PRO A 52 -0.86 7.09 11.66
N ARG A 53 -0.84 7.66 12.86
CA ARG A 53 -0.92 9.12 13.06
C ARG A 53 0.18 9.89 12.30
N TYR A 54 1.37 9.27 12.18
CA TYR A 54 2.51 9.82 11.44
C TYR A 54 2.97 8.80 10.40
N LEU A 55 3.04 9.24 9.16
CA LEU A 55 3.58 8.46 8.05
C LEU A 55 4.97 9.02 7.69
N SER A 56 5.98 8.18 7.75
CA SER A 56 7.34 8.51 7.31
C SER A 56 7.58 8.09 5.87
N SER A 57 8.48 8.74 5.17
CA SER A 57 8.91 8.30 3.84
C SER A 57 9.43 6.86 3.91
N GLY A 58 9.04 6.04 2.95
CA GLY A 58 9.51 4.65 2.86
C GLY A 58 8.78 3.65 3.79
N TRP A 59 7.71 4.04 4.49
CA TRP A 59 6.94 3.13 5.34
C TRP A 59 6.38 1.91 4.59
N PHE A 60 6.18 2.04 3.29
CA PHE A 60 5.72 0.97 2.41
C PHE A 60 6.84 -0.02 1.99
N SER A 61 8.10 0.27 2.31
CA SER A 61 9.25 -0.52 1.85
C SER A 61 9.18 -1.99 2.25
N SER A 62 8.72 -2.28 3.46
CA SER A 62 8.57 -3.64 3.96
C SER A 62 7.58 -4.48 3.14
N ILE A 63 6.54 -3.84 2.59
CA ILE A 63 5.54 -4.51 1.74
C ILE A 63 6.09 -4.71 0.33
N ILE A 64 6.76 -3.70 -0.24
CA ILE A 64 7.31 -3.75 -1.60
C ILE A 64 8.41 -4.80 -1.72
N ASN A 65 9.18 -5.01 -0.66
CA ASN A 65 10.29 -5.94 -0.61
C ASN A 65 9.87 -7.39 -0.28
N LEU A 66 8.58 -7.69 -0.17
CA LEU A 66 8.12 -9.06 -0.01
C LEU A 66 8.45 -9.88 -1.28
N PRO A 67 8.88 -11.14 -1.11
CA PRO A 67 9.22 -12.02 -2.24
C PRO A 67 7.97 -12.55 -2.98
N ASN A 68 6.79 -12.06 -2.64
CA ASN A 68 5.51 -12.48 -3.18
C ASN A 68 5.11 -11.61 -4.38
N LEU A 69 4.30 -12.16 -5.27
CA LEU A 69 3.73 -11.41 -6.38
C LEU A 69 2.61 -10.50 -5.88
N LEU A 70 2.87 -9.21 -5.87
CA LEU A 70 1.96 -8.17 -5.38
C LEU A 70 1.79 -7.08 -6.41
N ASP A 71 0.55 -6.63 -6.60
CA ASP A 71 0.23 -5.42 -7.33
C ASP A 71 -0.36 -4.39 -6.36
N ILE A 72 0.14 -3.16 -6.40
CA ILE A 72 -0.30 -2.09 -5.50
C ILE A 72 -0.80 -0.92 -6.34
N SER A 73 -2.01 -0.45 -6.04
CA SER A 73 -2.55 0.77 -6.62
C SER A 73 -2.85 1.80 -5.54
N ILE A 74 -2.55 3.06 -5.85
CA ILE A 74 -2.81 4.20 -4.97
C ILE A 74 -3.64 5.21 -5.75
N PHE A 75 -4.87 5.45 -5.29
CA PHE A 75 -5.77 6.44 -5.83
C PHE A 75 -5.76 7.68 -4.94
N THR A 76 -5.61 8.85 -5.56
CA THR A 76 -5.64 10.12 -4.85
C THR A 76 -6.68 11.03 -5.51
N HIS A 77 -7.76 11.31 -4.78
CA HIS A 77 -8.83 12.17 -5.23
C HIS A 77 -8.76 13.50 -4.47
N PRO A 78 -8.48 14.63 -5.13
CA PRO A 78 -8.42 15.91 -4.45
C PRO A 78 -9.80 16.29 -3.87
N VAL A 79 -9.80 16.79 -2.64
CA VAL A 79 -11.00 17.26 -1.95
C VAL A 79 -11.01 18.78 -1.99
N ASP A 80 -12.17 19.36 -2.30
CA ASP A 80 -12.36 20.82 -2.24
C ASP A 80 -12.06 21.34 -0.83
N THR A 81 -11.20 22.35 -0.74
CA THR A 81 -10.74 22.92 0.53
C THR A 81 -11.90 23.50 1.35
N ALA A 82 -12.90 24.12 0.71
CA ALA A 82 -14.04 24.67 1.44
C ALA A 82 -14.91 23.57 2.05
N LEU A 83 -15.09 22.45 1.35
CA LEU A 83 -15.79 21.28 1.88
C LEU A 83 -15.01 20.64 3.03
N ALA A 84 -13.68 20.52 2.90
CA ALA A 84 -12.81 20.01 3.95
C ALA A 84 -12.91 20.88 5.21
N LEU A 85 -12.77 22.19 5.09
CA LEU A 85 -12.88 23.12 6.21
C LEU A 85 -14.25 23.09 6.87
N LYS A 86 -15.33 22.96 6.08
CA LYS A 86 -16.69 22.80 6.63
C LYS A 86 -16.84 21.51 7.44
N SER A 87 -16.25 20.42 6.96
CA SER A 87 -16.25 19.12 7.67
C SER A 87 -15.45 19.20 8.97
N LEU A 88 -14.25 19.78 8.93
CA LEU A 88 -13.41 19.96 10.11
C LEU A 88 -14.12 20.83 11.15
N ARG A 89 -14.73 21.96 10.77
CA ARG A 89 -15.50 22.81 11.70
C ARG A 89 -16.59 22.02 12.44
N ARG A 90 -17.34 21.17 11.73
CA ARG A 90 -18.35 20.32 12.37
C ARG A 90 -17.75 19.36 13.40
N LYS A 91 -16.60 18.75 13.06
CA LYS A 91 -15.88 17.86 13.97
C LYS A 91 -15.34 18.61 15.20
N THR A 92 -14.77 19.80 15.01
CA THR A 92 -14.33 20.66 16.11
C THR A 92 -15.47 20.94 17.07
N THR A 93 -16.62 21.45 16.57
CA THR A 93 -17.80 21.73 17.41
C THR A 93 -18.29 20.49 18.15
N GLN A 94 -18.26 19.31 17.52
CA GLN A 94 -18.65 18.06 18.16
C GLN A 94 -17.71 17.68 19.32
N ILE A 95 -16.40 17.82 19.13
CA ILE A 95 -15.40 17.52 20.16
C ILE A 95 -15.50 18.55 21.31
N GLU A 96 -15.66 19.83 21.00
CA GLU A 96 -15.88 20.88 21.99
C GLU A 96 -17.10 20.59 22.87
N ALA A 97 -18.23 20.21 22.25
CA ALA A 97 -19.43 19.83 22.98
C ALA A 97 -19.18 18.62 23.91
N GLN A 98 -18.43 17.62 23.47
CA GLN A 98 -18.08 16.46 24.30
C GLN A 98 -17.16 16.85 25.47
N LEU A 99 -16.19 17.75 25.24
CA LEU A 99 -15.30 18.23 26.29
C LEU A 99 -16.07 19.04 27.33
N MET A 100 -16.98 19.92 26.92
CA MET A 100 -17.85 20.71 27.80
C MET A 100 -18.77 19.82 28.63
N GLU A 101 -19.43 18.83 28.00
CA GLU A 101 -20.30 17.90 28.71
C GLU A 101 -19.57 17.09 29.79
N ARG A 102 -18.30 16.69 29.51
CA ARG A 102 -17.45 15.99 30.50
C ARG A 102 -17.05 16.89 31.65
N GLU A 103 -16.74 18.16 31.36
CA GLU A 103 -16.38 19.16 32.37
C GLU A 103 -17.58 19.45 33.30
N GLU A 104 -18.76 19.65 32.73
CA GLU A 104 -20.01 19.86 33.48
C GLU A 104 -20.35 18.64 34.39
N LYS A 105 -20.05 17.42 33.95
CA LYS A 105 -20.25 16.19 34.72
C LYS A 105 -19.13 15.92 35.72
N GLY A 106 -18.11 16.77 35.82
CA GLY A 106 -16.97 16.58 36.73
C GLY A 106 -16.11 15.35 36.41
N LEU A 107 -16.16 14.86 35.14
CA LEU A 107 -15.41 13.71 34.71
C LEU A 107 -13.94 14.09 34.45
N VAL A 108 -13.05 13.12 34.63
CA VAL A 108 -11.61 13.31 34.34
C VAL A 108 -11.42 13.68 32.86
N ARG A 109 -10.50 14.60 32.62
CA ARG A 109 -10.08 14.99 31.26
C ARG A 109 -9.66 13.77 30.46
N GLU A 110 -10.05 13.73 29.19
CA GLU A 110 -9.71 12.66 28.27
C GLU A 110 -8.60 13.17 27.29
N PRO A 111 -7.34 12.77 27.51
CA PRO A 111 -6.22 13.28 26.70
C PRO A 111 -6.37 13.06 25.20
N MET A 112 -7.07 11.98 24.81
CA MET A 112 -7.32 11.68 23.41
C MET A 112 -8.23 12.73 22.73
N LEU A 113 -9.26 13.22 23.42
CA LEU A 113 -10.14 14.26 22.87
C LEU A 113 -9.43 15.60 22.76
N GLU A 114 -8.62 15.97 23.77
CA GLU A 114 -7.82 17.20 23.74
C GLU A 114 -6.81 17.17 22.59
N THR A 115 -6.13 16.03 22.40
CA THR A 115 -5.19 15.84 21.29
C THR A 115 -5.90 15.90 19.94
N ALA A 116 -7.05 15.23 19.81
CA ALA A 116 -7.83 15.25 18.58
C ALA A 116 -8.32 16.67 18.23
N PHE A 117 -8.70 17.45 19.23
CA PHE A 117 -9.06 18.85 19.06
C PHE A 117 -7.90 19.68 18.49
N GLN A 118 -6.73 19.58 19.13
CA GLN A 118 -5.52 20.29 18.69
C GLN A 118 -5.08 19.90 17.29
N ASP A 119 -5.14 18.62 16.95
CA ASP A 119 -4.80 18.13 15.61
C ASP A 119 -5.75 18.69 14.53
N ILE A 120 -7.05 18.74 14.81
CA ILE A 120 -8.05 19.30 13.88
C ILE A 120 -7.84 20.82 13.71
N GLU A 121 -7.59 21.56 14.77
CA GLU A 121 -7.32 22.99 14.71
C GLU A 121 -6.03 23.26 13.91
N SER A 122 -4.96 22.54 14.17
CA SER A 122 -3.70 22.66 13.42
C SER A 122 -3.91 22.35 11.93
N LEU A 123 -4.65 21.28 11.59
CA LEU A 123 -4.97 20.94 10.22
C LEU A 123 -5.81 22.05 9.55
N ARG A 124 -6.80 22.59 10.27
CA ARG A 124 -7.63 23.69 9.76
C ARG A 124 -6.79 24.90 9.40
N ASP A 125 -5.85 25.29 10.28
CA ASP A 125 -4.97 26.41 10.06
C ASP A 125 -4.04 26.23 8.86
N THR A 126 -3.45 25.03 8.70
CA THR A 126 -2.60 24.72 7.55
C THR A 126 -3.37 24.72 6.23
N LEU A 127 -4.63 24.26 6.24
CA LEU A 127 -5.50 24.30 5.06
C LEU A 127 -5.93 25.73 4.71
N GLN A 128 -6.25 26.57 5.71
CA GLN A 128 -6.61 27.99 5.49
C GLN A 128 -5.44 28.80 4.93
N GLN A 129 -4.21 28.47 5.35
CA GLN A 129 -2.99 29.09 4.84
C GLN A 129 -2.53 28.52 3.49
N ALA A 130 -3.29 27.59 2.89
CA ALA A 130 -2.96 26.87 1.66
C ALA A 130 -1.60 26.16 1.70
N ARG A 131 -1.08 25.82 2.89
CA ARG A 131 0.14 25.03 3.08
C ARG A 131 -0.10 23.55 2.84
N GLU A 132 -1.31 23.09 3.11
CA GLU A 132 -1.75 21.71 2.93
C GLU A 132 -3.01 21.66 2.04
N LYS A 133 -3.24 20.50 1.44
CA LYS A 133 -4.47 20.15 0.72
C LYS A 133 -4.98 18.81 1.24
N MET A 134 -6.28 18.56 1.05
CA MET A 134 -6.90 17.30 1.43
C MET A 134 -7.11 16.42 0.19
N PHE A 135 -6.91 15.14 0.39
CA PHE A 135 -7.15 14.10 -0.61
C PHE A 135 -7.94 12.96 0.04
N ASN A 136 -8.85 12.36 -0.71
CA ASN A 136 -9.37 11.04 -0.40
C ASN A 136 -8.45 10.02 -1.05
N VAL A 137 -7.83 9.16 -0.25
CA VAL A 137 -6.80 8.22 -0.70
C VAL A 137 -7.28 6.80 -0.53
N GLY A 138 -7.27 6.04 -1.61
CA GLY A 138 -7.49 4.59 -1.62
C GLY A 138 -6.17 3.87 -1.90
N VAL A 139 -5.83 2.89 -1.07
CA VAL A 139 -4.66 2.02 -1.27
C VAL A 139 -5.13 0.59 -1.32
N TYR A 140 -4.88 -0.07 -2.43
CA TYR A 140 -5.30 -1.44 -2.70
C TYR A 140 -4.10 -2.30 -3.04
N ILE A 141 -4.09 -3.51 -2.51
CA ILE A 141 -3.02 -4.49 -2.68
C ILE A 141 -3.64 -5.79 -3.17
N SER A 142 -3.26 -6.23 -4.36
CA SER A 142 -3.64 -7.54 -4.88
C SER A 142 -2.51 -8.52 -4.66
N ILE A 143 -2.82 -9.64 -4.04
CA ILE A 143 -1.92 -10.76 -3.77
C ILE A 143 -2.25 -11.84 -4.78
N GLN A 144 -1.22 -12.43 -5.40
CA GLN A 144 -1.36 -13.58 -6.29
C GLN A 144 -0.59 -14.76 -5.73
N ALA A 145 -1.19 -15.95 -5.76
CA ALA A 145 -0.59 -17.17 -5.25
C ALA A 145 -1.03 -18.41 -6.05
N ASP A 146 -0.27 -19.49 -5.93
CA ASP A 146 -0.57 -20.77 -6.57
C ASP A 146 -1.54 -21.63 -5.74
N SER A 147 -1.70 -21.33 -4.46
CA SER A 147 -2.59 -22.03 -3.55
C SER A 147 -3.31 -21.09 -2.58
N LEU A 148 -4.43 -21.54 -2.03
CA LEU A 148 -5.16 -20.79 -0.99
C LEU A 148 -4.35 -20.70 0.31
N GLU A 149 -3.52 -21.68 0.61
CA GLU A 149 -2.66 -21.69 1.78
C GLU A 149 -1.59 -20.59 1.66
N GLU A 150 -0.91 -20.52 0.52
CA GLU A 150 0.06 -19.46 0.23
C GLU A 150 -0.59 -18.08 0.25
N LEU A 151 -1.79 -17.95 -0.34
CA LEU A 151 -2.56 -16.72 -0.34
C LEU A 151 -2.84 -16.23 1.09
N SER A 152 -3.29 -17.13 1.97
CA SER A 152 -3.58 -16.82 3.38
C SER A 152 -2.31 -16.46 4.14
N LYS A 153 -1.22 -17.19 3.94
CA LYS A 153 0.07 -16.89 4.58
C LYS A 153 0.61 -15.52 4.17
N THR A 154 0.48 -15.17 2.89
CA THR A 154 0.92 -13.86 2.40
C THR A 154 0.05 -12.74 2.97
N GLU A 155 -1.27 -12.93 3.04
CA GLU A 155 -2.19 -11.99 3.70
C GLU A 155 -1.83 -11.76 5.17
N GLU A 156 -1.58 -12.83 5.93
CA GLU A 156 -1.16 -12.76 7.34
C GLU A 156 0.16 -12.00 7.50
N THR A 157 1.13 -12.25 6.60
CA THR A 157 2.41 -11.54 6.59
C THR A 157 2.21 -10.04 6.35
N ILE A 158 1.41 -9.66 5.35
CA ILE A 158 1.11 -8.27 5.04
C ILE A 158 0.40 -7.59 6.21
N ASN A 159 -0.61 -8.24 6.79
CA ASN A 159 -1.33 -7.70 7.94
C ASN A 159 -0.40 -7.50 9.14
N SER A 160 0.47 -8.47 9.45
CA SER A 160 1.47 -8.34 10.53
C SER A 160 2.43 -7.17 10.30
N LEU A 161 2.90 -6.96 9.06
CA LEU A 161 3.76 -5.83 8.73
C LEU A 161 3.04 -4.50 8.88
N PHE A 162 1.78 -4.39 8.48
CA PHE A 162 0.99 -3.18 8.69
C PHE A 162 0.69 -2.93 10.16
N GLU A 163 0.28 -3.95 10.90
CA GLU A 163 -0.02 -3.85 12.33
C GLU A 163 1.19 -3.39 13.13
N SER A 164 2.40 -3.85 12.78
CA SER A 164 3.65 -3.39 13.40
C SER A 164 3.88 -1.88 13.24
N GLN A 165 3.25 -1.27 12.25
CA GLN A 165 3.31 0.16 11.94
C GLN A 165 2.02 0.91 12.30
N LEU A 166 1.10 0.28 13.04
CA LEU A 166 -0.22 0.81 13.40
C LEU A 166 -1.09 1.17 12.18
N ALA A 167 -0.86 0.49 11.07
CA ALA A 167 -1.70 0.51 9.89
C ALA A 167 -2.55 -0.76 9.83
N TYR A 168 -3.73 -0.70 9.21
CA TYR A 168 -4.60 -1.86 9.15
C TYR A 168 -5.18 -2.02 7.76
N ALA A 169 -5.03 -3.23 7.20
CA ALA A 169 -5.63 -3.63 5.95
C ALA A 169 -6.76 -4.65 6.18
N LYS A 170 -7.69 -4.72 5.24
CA LYS A 170 -8.78 -5.69 5.24
C LYS A 170 -8.97 -6.27 3.85
N PRO A 171 -9.39 -7.54 3.74
CA PRO A 171 -9.78 -8.10 2.45
C PRO A 171 -11.07 -7.45 1.93
N ALA A 172 -11.13 -7.24 0.62
CA ALA A 172 -12.31 -6.74 -0.08
C ALA A 172 -13.40 -7.83 -0.19
N LEU A 173 -13.93 -8.27 0.94
CA LEU A 173 -14.94 -9.33 1.01
C LEU A 173 -16.18 -8.95 0.20
N PHE A 174 -16.66 -9.89 -0.63
CA PHE A 174 -17.78 -9.72 -1.57
C PHE A 174 -17.54 -8.69 -2.70
N GLN A 175 -16.39 -8.01 -2.73
CA GLN A 175 -15.98 -6.99 -3.69
C GLN A 175 -14.62 -7.33 -4.32
N GLN A 176 -14.29 -8.61 -4.45
CA GLN A 176 -12.98 -9.03 -4.98
C GLN A 176 -12.79 -8.64 -6.46
N ILE A 177 -13.84 -8.63 -7.27
CA ILE A 177 -13.79 -8.17 -8.66
C ILE A 177 -13.52 -6.67 -8.73
N GLU A 178 -14.23 -5.88 -7.93
CA GLU A 178 -14.04 -4.43 -7.85
C GLU A 178 -12.63 -4.10 -7.35
N GLY A 179 -12.16 -4.83 -6.34
CA GLY A 179 -10.81 -4.72 -5.80
C GLY A 179 -9.75 -5.04 -6.84
N PHE A 180 -9.86 -6.18 -7.50
CA PHE A 180 -8.94 -6.59 -8.55
C PHE A 180 -8.93 -5.59 -9.74
N THR A 181 -10.12 -5.15 -10.17
CA THR A 181 -10.24 -4.15 -11.24
C THR A 181 -9.56 -2.84 -10.87
N SER A 182 -9.64 -2.43 -9.59
CA SER A 182 -8.99 -1.21 -9.10
C SER A 182 -7.47 -1.31 -9.10
N VAL A 183 -6.92 -2.51 -9.00
CA VAL A 183 -5.45 -2.70 -9.03
C VAL A 183 -4.92 -2.79 -10.46
N LEU A 184 -5.74 -3.19 -11.43
CA LEU A 184 -5.32 -3.20 -12.83
C LEU A 184 -4.95 -1.79 -13.31
N PRO A 185 -4.01 -1.65 -14.27
CA PRO A 185 -3.53 -0.36 -14.78
C PRO A 185 -4.57 0.34 -15.69
N LEU A 186 -5.83 0.37 -15.25
CA LEU A 186 -6.97 0.96 -15.95
C LEU A 186 -7.34 2.35 -15.41
N ALA A 187 -6.67 2.81 -14.37
CA ALA A 187 -6.97 4.07 -13.64
C ALA A 187 -8.44 4.16 -13.17
N GLN A 188 -9.03 3.04 -12.77
CA GLN A 188 -10.42 2.95 -12.31
C GLN A 188 -10.49 2.52 -10.85
N ASP A 189 -10.86 3.44 -9.97
CA ASP A 189 -11.20 3.11 -8.58
C ASP A 189 -12.64 2.54 -8.53
N LYS A 190 -12.77 1.22 -8.55
CA LYS A 190 -14.06 0.52 -8.47
C LYS A 190 -14.44 0.16 -7.05
N LEU A 191 -13.47 0.03 -6.16
CA LEU A 191 -13.70 -0.31 -4.77
C LEU A 191 -14.21 0.88 -3.95
N LEU A 192 -13.78 2.11 -4.30
CA LEU A 192 -14.22 3.38 -3.71
C LEU A 192 -14.06 3.45 -2.18
N ILE A 193 -13.10 2.73 -1.63
CA ILE A 193 -12.77 2.77 -0.20
C ILE A 193 -11.62 3.74 0.01
N ASN A 194 -11.95 4.93 0.47
CA ASN A 194 -11.01 6.03 0.57
C ASN A 194 -10.92 6.57 2.00
N THR A 195 -9.72 6.95 2.42
CA THR A 195 -9.45 7.62 3.70
C THR A 195 -8.97 9.04 3.43
N PRO A 196 -9.50 10.05 4.14
CA PRO A 196 -9.04 11.43 3.97
C PRO A 196 -7.65 11.62 4.58
N LEU A 197 -6.70 12.07 3.77
CA LEU A 197 -5.33 12.42 4.16
C LEU A 197 -4.99 13.83 3.66
N ASN A 198 -4.16 14.56 4.40
CA ASN A 198 -3.55 15.80 3.94
C ASN A 198 -2.30 15.54 3.09
N SER A 199 -1.76 16.57 2.43
CA SER A 199 -0.67 16.45 1.46
C SER A 199 0.58 15.79 2.02
N GLY A 200 0.96 16.05 3.27
CA GLY A 200 2.14 15.46 3.90
C GLY A 200 2.06 13.93 3.93
N PRO A 201 1.13 13.33 4.67
CA PRO A 201 0.91 11.89 4.68
C PRO A 201 0.64 11.30 3.30
N ALA A 202 -0.15 11.98 2.45
CA ALA A 202 -0.45 11.49 1.11
C ALA A 202 0.82 11.37 0.24
N SER A 203 1.76 12.32 0.35
CA SER A 203 3.03 12.26 -0.38
C SER A 203 3.95 11.15 0.10
N SER A 204 3.88 10.76 1.38
CA SER A 204 4.68 9.67 1.93
C SER A 204 4.23 8.27 1.49
N LEU A 205 3.03 8.16 0.91
CA LEU A 205 2.53 6.92 0.31
C LEU A 205 3.30 6.52 -0.95
N PHE A 206 3.92 7.48 -1.65
CA PHE A 206 4.74 7.16 -2.80
C PHE A 206 5.98 6.37 -2.34
N PRO A 207 6.18 5.16 -2.83
CA PRO A 207 7.30 4.34 -2.42
C PRO A 207 8.57 4.83 -3.11
N PHE A 208 9.30 5.74 -2.50
CA PHE A 208 10.64 6.16 -2.96
C PHE A 208 11.70 5.05 -2.78
N VAL A 209 11.26 3.82 -2.65
CA VAL A 209 12.08 2.64 -2.39
C VAL A 209 11.86 1.68 -3.54
N SER A 210 12.93 1.16 -4.11
CA SER A 210 12.92 0.00 -4.98
C SER A 210 13.27 -1.25 -4.17
N MET A 211 13.23 -2.41 -4.82
CA MET A 211 13.63 -3.70 -4.26
C MET A 211 14.95 -3.59 -3.50
N ASP A 212 15.06 -4.21 -2.33
CA ASP A 212 16.31 -4.31 -1.58
C ASP A 212 17.34 -5.09 -2.40
N LEU A 213 18.54 -4.54 -2.48
CA LEU A 213 19.69 -5.22 -3.04
C LEU A 213 20.34 -6.09 -1.95
N THR A 214 19.58 -7.04 -1.44
CA THR A 214 20.05 -7.97 -0.42
C THR A 214 19.94 -9.38 -0.97
N SER A 215 21.07 -10.08 -1.03
CA SER A 215 21.15 -11.51 -1.30
C SER A 215 21.66 -12.25 -0.06
N GLU A 216 21.40 -13.55 0.01
CA GLU A 216 21.91 -14.39 1.12
C GLU A 216 23.42 -14.56 1.05
N GLU A 217 23.99 -14.47 -0.16
CA GLU A 217 25.41 -14.59 -0.44
C GLU A 217 25.90 -13.38 -1.22
N GLY A 218 27.19 -13.07 -1.14
CA GLY A 218 27.82 -11.99 -1.90
C GLY A 218 28.67 -11.05 -1.04
N ILE A 219 28.97 -9.89 -1.62
CA ILE A 219 29.80 -8.86 -1.00
C ILE A 219 28.94 -7.80 -0.35
N LEU A 220 29.26 -7.44 0.89
CA LEU A 220 28.63 -6.31 1.58
C LEU A 220 29.18 -4.99 0.98
N TYR A 221 28.31 -4.26 0.25
CA TYR A 221 28.62 -2.94 -0.31
C TYR A 221 28.35 -1.80 0.66
N GLY A 222 27.41 -1.96 1.57
CA GLY A 222 27.07 -0.93 2.54
C GLY A 222 25.73 -1.16 3.21
N ILE A 223 25.19 -0.06 3.77
CA ILE A 223 23.87 -0.03 4.39
C ILE A 223 22.98 0.90 3.54
N ASN A 224 21.82 0.43 3.17
CA ASN A 224 20.83 1.24 2.48
C ASN A 224 20.34 2.34 3.42
N ARG A 225 20.55 3.60 3.04
CA ARG A 225 20.21 4.75 3.89
C ARG A 225 18.71 5.03 3.99
N HIS A 226 17.90 4.39 3.17
CA HIS A 226 16.44 4.59 3.18
C HIS A 226 15.74 3.68 4.17
N ASN A 227 16.17 2.43 4.30
CA ASN A 227 15.51 1.41 5.12
C ASN A 227 16.45 0.70 6.10
N ASN A 228 17.74 1.11 6.17
CA ASN A 228 18.77 0.54 7.05
C ASN A 228 19.05 -0.96 6.81
N THR A 229 18.68 -1.52 5.65
CA THR A 229 19.03 -2.88 5.29
C THR A 229 20.48 -2.97 4.78
N LEU A 230 21.07 -4.14 4.88
CA LEU A 230 22.39 -4.41 4.32
C LEU A 230 22.28 -4.53 2.80
N VAL A 231 23.19 -3.90 2.06
CA VAL A 231 23.34 -4.06 0.61
C VAL A 231 24.37 -5.16 0.38
N ILE A 232 23.87 -6.40 0.22
CA ILE A 232 24.69 -7.58 -0.09
C ILE A 232 24.35 -7.99 -1.53
N PHE A 233 25.36 -8.11 -2.36
CA PHE A 233 25.17 -8.42 -3.76
C PHE A 233 26.20 -9.42 -4.25
N ASP A 234 25.70 -10.51 -4.85
CA ASP A 234 26.51 -11.50 -5.57
C ASP A 234 26.45 -11.20 -7.07
N ARG A 235 27.53 -10.67 -7.61
CA ARG A 235 27.66 -10.38 -9.04
C ARG A 235 27.62 -11.65 -9.89
N PHE A 236 28.20 -12.74 -9.38
CA PHE A 236 28.34 -13.99 -10.12
C PHE A 236 27.06 -14.78 -10.21
N SER A 237 26.02 -14.41 -9.43
CA SER A 237 24.66 -14.96 -9.57
C SER A 237 23.92 -14.42 -10.81
N LEU A 238 24.45 -13.35 -11.43
CA LEU A 238 23.84 -12.78 -12.62
C LEU A 238 24.24 -13.56 -13.88
N GLU A 239 23.37 -13.57 -14.88
CA GLU A 239 23.65 -14.13 -16.21
C GLU A 239 24.90 -13.52 -16.85
N ASN A 240 25.19 -12.24 -16.54
CA ASN A 240 26.38 -11.52 -16.98
C ASN A 240 27.01 -10.76 -15.82
N ALA A 241 28.20 -11.18 -15.40
CA ALA A 241 28.92 -10.62 -14.26
C ALA A 241 29.74 -9.34 -14.58
N ASN A 242 29.68 -8.82 -15.79
CA ASN A 242 30.42 -7.61 -16.19
C ASN A 242 29.84 -6.37 -15.47
N SER A 243 30.73 -5.49 -15.02
CA SER A 243 30.34 -4.20 -14.45
C SER A 243 31.20 -3.06 -14.99
N VAL A 244 30.63 -1.87 -15.00
CA VAL A 244 31.35 -0.64 -15.40
C VAL A 244 31.19 0.37 -14.26
N VAL A 245 32.34 0.91 -13.81
CA VAL A 245 32.40 1.88 -12.73
C VAL A 245 32.76 3.25 -13.27
N PHE A 246 31.84 4.20 -13.21
CA PHE A 246 32.06 5.59 -13.59
C PHE A 246 32.19 6.48 -12.36
N ALA A 247 33.26 7.28 -12.28
CA ALA A 247 33.39 8.30 -11.25
C ALA A 247 34.41 9.35 -11.65
N LYS A 248 34.38 10.52 -11.02
CA LYS A 248 35.40 11.56 -11.17
C LYS A 248 36.77 11.07 -10.68
N ALA A 249 37.86 11.70 -11.16
CA ALA A 249 39.18 11.44 -10.61
C ALA A 249 39.22 11.72 -9.09
N GLY A 250 39.83 10.85 -8.32
CA GLY A 250 39.90 10.96 -6.85
C GLY A 250 38.65 10.48 -6.09
N ALA A 251 37.57 10.05 -6.75
CA ALA A 251 36.33 9.61 -6.11
C ALA A 251 36.35 8.16 -5.52
N GLY A 252 37.53 7.54 -5.45
CA GLY A 252 37.66 6.22 -4.80
C GLY A 252 37.38 5.01 -5.69
N LYS A 253 37.26 5.15 -7.03
CA LYS A 253 37.01 4.02 -7.96
C LYS A 253 37.87 2.80 -7.69
N SER A 254 39.21 3.04 -7.73
CA SER A 254 40.20 1.95 -7.55
C SER A 254 40.13 1.32 -6.16
N TYR A 255 39.75 2.08 -5.14
CA TYR A 255 39.54 1.57 -3.80
C TYR A 255 38.34 0.63 -3.77
N ALA A 256 37.19 1.07 -4.31
CA ALA A 256 35.96 0.26 -4.35
C ALA A 256 36.16 -1.04 -5.14
N SER A 257 36.82 -0.96 -6.34
CA SER A 257 37.09 -2.14 -7.15
C SER A 257 38.06 -3.12 -6.47
N LYS A 258 39.11 -2.61 -5.81
CA LYS A 258 40.01 -3.47 -5.03
C LYS A 258 39.34 -4.15 -3.83
N LEU A 259 38.48 -3.42 -3.13
CA LEU A 259 37.73 -3.97 -2.03
C LEU A 259 36.82 -5.10 -2.48
N GLU A 260 36.18 -4.96 -3.64
CA GLU A 260 35.32 -5.98 -4.24
C GLU A 260 36.11 -7.22 -4.69
N ILE A 261 37.32 -7.04 -5.26
CA ILE A 261 38.15 -8.16 -5.69
C ILE A 261 38.75 -8.94 -4.52
N LEU A 262 38.98 -8.30 -3.39
CA LEU A 262 39.62 -8.90 -2.22
C LEU A 262 38.64 -9.57 -1.24
N ARG A 263 37.34 -9.42 -1.44
CA ARG A 263 36.28 -10.02 -0.63
C ARG A 263 35.56 -11.13 -1.36
#